data_49bd4143c362fa9c2e55d7f78e2f4ae7
#
_entry.id   49bd4143c362fa9c2e55d7f78e2f4ae7
#
_cell.length_a   1.000
_cell.length_b   1.000
_cell.length_c   1.000
_cell.angle_alpha   90.00
_cell.angle_beta   90.00
_cell.angle_gamma   90.00
#
_symmetry.space_group_name_H-M   'P 1'
#
loop_
_entity.id
_entity.type
_entity.pdbx_description
1 polymer ?
#
loop_
_entity_poly.entity_id
_entity_poly.type
_entity_poly.pdbx_seq_one_letter_code
_entity_poly.pdbx_strand_id
1 'polypeptide(L)'
;SAPSVFGHLTVGLDENIEDMIFYKNILDSLILAKIVSSFEDINDKELVSFGASQGGAFSIIFSALNKNVTRCISLYPFLANFQHIYEKDNRINAYGELTHHGRWFNTTGKNTEKFLNNLYYLDTINFAKNLKCSVLFGITNLDKDCPKETQEKIYNEITSRKKSCIYKKYYHENIPNFNDKIVSFLLEVE
;
A
#
# COMPACT_ATOMS: atom_id res chain seq x y z
N SER A 1 15.23 1.57 7.12
CA SER A 1 14.25 2.56 7.59
C SER A 1 14.33 3.75 6.66
N ALA A 2 13.29 3.97 5.87
CA ALA A 2 13.20 5.21 5.12
C ALA A 2 13.29 6.37 6.12
N PRO A 3 14.09 7.39 5.85
CA PRO A 3 14.07 8.57 6.68
C PRO A 3 12.64 9.10 6.66
N SER A 4 12.05 9.31 7.82
CA SER A 4 10.80 10.04 7.98
C SER A 4 11.06 11.52 7.65
N VAL A 5 11.32 11.78 6.38
CA VAL A 5 11.46 13.14 5.87
C VAL A 5 10.05 13.63 5.61
N PHE A 6 9.69 14.72 6.26
CA PHE A 6 8.46 15.43 5.94
C PHE A 6 8.43 15.77 4.45
N GLY A 7 7.36 15.44 3.77
CA GLY A 7 7.23 15.64 2.32
C GLY A 7 7.50 14.39 1.46
N HIS A 8 7.79 13.23 2.07
CA HIS A 8 8.11 12.02 1.31
C HIS A 8 6.99 11.56 0.35
N LEU A 9 5.72 11.79 0.70
CA LEU A 9 4.57 11.48 -0.14
C LEU A 9 4.46 12.44 -1.34
N THR A 10 4.92 13.68 -1.19
CA THR A 10 4.71 14.75 -2.15
C THR A 10 5.95 15.11 -2.97
N VAL A 11 7.12 14.55 -2.65
CA VAL A 11 8.35 14.76 -3.44
C VAL A 11 8.16 14.21 -4.86
N GLY A 12 8.37 15.06 -5.86
CA GLY A 12 8.19 14.76 -7.28
C GLY A 12 6.74 14.82 -7.79
N LEU A 13 5.78 15.15 -6.92
CA LEU A 13 4.35 15.08 -7.24
C LEU A 13 3.91 16.01 -8.37
N ASP A 14 4.49 17.20 -8.47
CA ASP A 14 4.17 18.20 -9.51
C ASP A 14 4.92 17.99 -10.83
N GLU A 15 5.87 17.05 -10.82
CA GLU A 15 6.73 16.76 -11.96
C GLU A 15 6.30 15.48 -12.67
N ASN A 16 7.24 14.61 -13.02
CA ASN A 16 6.94 13.33 -13.62
C ASN A 16 6.77 12.28 -12.51
N ILE A 17 5.87 11.31 -12.73
CA ILE A 17 5.65 10.22 -11.78
C ILE A 17 6.96 9.49 -11.42
N GLU A 18 7.90 9.40 -12.35
CA GLU A 18 9.21 8.76 -12.17
C GLU A 18 10.09 9.47 -11.12
N ASP A 19 9.80 10.73 -10.82
CA ASP A 19 10.51 11.50 -9.81
C ASP A 19 9.99 11.27 -8.40
N MET A 20 8.80 10.68 -8.28
CA MET A 20 8.20 10.36 -7.00
C MET A 20 8.95 9.24 -6.27
N ILE A 21 9.20 9.44 -4.97
CA ILE A 21 9.89 8.45 -4.12
C ILE A 21 9.17 7.10 -4.15
N PHE A 22 7.85 7.10 -4.07
CA PHE A 22 7.09 5.85 -4.06
C PHE A 22 7.18 5.08 -5.37
N TYR A 23 7.25 5.76 -6.51
CA TYR A 23 7.51 5.12 -7.79
C TYR A 23 8.87 4.40 -7.79
N LYS A 24 9.92 5.08 -7.32
CA LYS A 24 11.27 4.51 -7.20
C LYS A 24 11.28 3.32 -6.24
N ASN A 25 10.63 3.43 -5.09
CA ASN A 25 10.53 2.34 -4.11
C ASN A 25 9.81 1.10 -4.69
N ILE A 26 8.80 1.29 -5.53
CA ILE A 26 8.13 0.17 -6.24
C ILE A 26 9.13 -0.52 -7.18
N LEU A 27 9.88 0.24 -7.98
CA LEU A 27 10.90 -0.33 -8.86
C LEU A 27 11.99 -1.06 -8.08
N ASP A 28 12.48 -0.46 -6.99
CA ASP A 28 13.49 -1.08 -6.12
C ASP A 28 13.00 -2.41 -5.54
N SER A 29 11.73 -2.50 -5.16
CA SER A 29 11.14 -3.75 -4.65
C SER A 29 11.15 -4.86 -5.72
N LEU A 30 10.88 -4.52 -6.98
CA LEU A 30 10.91 -5.46 -8.09
C LEU A 30 12.35 -5.90 -8.43
N ILE A 31 13.31 -4.97 -8.36
CA ILE A 31 14.74 -5.27 -8.56
C ILE A 31 15.23 -6.19 -7.43
N LEU A 32 14.90 -5.86 -6.18
CA LEU A 32 15.26 -6.69 -5.02
C LEU A 32 14.73 -8.13 -5.18
N ALA A 33 13.47 -8.27 -5.62
CA ALA A 33 12.91 -9.59 -5.85
C ALA A 33 13.67 -10.40 -6.91
N LYS A 34 14.12 -9.75 -8.00
CA LYS A 34 14.96 -10.40 -9.01
C LYS A 34 16.29 -10.88 -8.42
N ILE A 35 16.92 -10.05 -7.59
CA ILE A 35 18.18 -10.39 -6.92
C ILE A 35 17.96 -11.59 -5.99
N VAL A 36 16.93 -11.54 -5.15
CA VAL A 36 16.61 -12.64 -4.22
C VAL A 36 16.29 -13.94 -4.98
N SER A 37 15.50 -13.85 -6.04
CA SER A 37 15.16 -15.00 -6.88
C SER A 37 16.35 -15.61 -7.65
N SER A 38 17.49 -14.92 -7.70
CA SER A 38 18.71 -15.46 -8.31
C SER A 38 19.55 -16.35 -7.37
N PHE A 39 19.19 -16.41 -6.09
CA PHE A 39 19.87 -17.29 -5.13
C PHE A 39 19.36 -18.72 -5.27
N GLU A 40 20.29 -19.70 -5.25
CA GLU A 40 19.99 -21.12 -5.48
C GLU A 40 19.03 -21.72 -4.45
N ASP A 41 19.04 -21.22 -3.21
CA ASP A 41 18.21 -21.71 -2.10
C ASP A 41 16.80 -21.11 -2.08
N ILE A 42 16.45 -20.25 -3.06
CA ILE A 42 15.14 -19.58 -3.10
C ILE A 42 14.22 -20.23 -4.12
N ASN A 43 13.04 -20.65 -3.67
CA ASN A 43 11.96 -21.03 -4.57
C ASN A 43 11.29 -19.78 -5.15
N ASP A 44 11.75 -19.33 -6.30
CA ASP A 44 11.26 -18.12 -6.97
C ASP A 44 9.82 -18.26 -7.51
N LYS A 45 9.24 -19.46 -7.48
CA LYS A 45 7.85 -19.72 -7.93
C LYS A 45 6.82 -19.63 -6.80
N GLU A 46 7.26 -19.50 -5.56
CA GLU A 46 6.40 -19.46 -4.37
C GLU A 46 6.77 -18.29 -3.46
N LEU A 47 6.80 -17.11 -4.01
CA LEU A 47 7.09 -15.92 -3.22
C LEU A 47 5.88 -15.54 -2.37
N VAL A 48 6.16 -15.08 -1.16
CA VAL A 48 5.17 -14.49 -0.25
C VAL A 48 5.53 -13.03 -0.02
N SER A 49 4.57 -12.13 -0.19
CA SER A 49 4.73 -10.73 0.20
C SER A 49 4.01 -10.46 1.51
N PHE A 50 4.64 -9.70 2.41
CA PHE A 50 4.07 -9.33 3.70
C PHE A 50 4.43 -7.90 4.07
N GLY A 51 3.43 -7.17 4.60
CA GLY A 51 3.67 -5.85 5.14
C GLY A 51 2.48 -5.25 5.88
N ALA A 52 2.75 -4.19 6.62
CA ALA A 52 1.77 -3.39 7.34
C ALA A 52 1.92 -1.92 6.95
N SER A 53 0.83 -1.14 6.99
CA SER A 53 0.82 0.27 6.66
C SER A 53 1.37 0.52 5.24
N GLN A 54 2.40 1.35 5.09
CA GLN A 54 3.13 1.53 3.83
C GLN A 54 3.63 0.18 3.26
N GLY A 55 4.17 -0.69 4.12
CA GLY A 55 4.58 -2.04 3.73
C GLY A 55 3.41 -2.90 3.26
N GLY A 56 2.21 -2.72 3.83
CA GLY A 56 0.98 -3.37 3.38
C GLY A 56 0.56 -2.94 1.98
N ALA A 57 0.68 -1.65 1.66
CA ALA A 57 0.48 -1.14 0.32
C ALA A 57 1.51 -1.71 -0.67
N PHE A 58 2.79 -1.67 -0.33
CA PHE A 58 3.84 -2.26 -1.17
C PHE A 58 3.67 -3.77 -1.37
N SER A 59 3.19 -4.50 -0.35
CA SER A 59 2.87 -5.92 -0.47
C SER A 59 1.83 -6.18 -1.58
N ILE A 60 0.78 -5.38 -1.63
CA ILE A 60 -0.26 -5.45 -2.67
C ILE A 60 0.30 -5.05 -4.04
N ILE A 61 0.98 -3.90 -4.13
CA ILE A 61 1.54 -3.38 -5.37
C ILE A 61 2.54 -4.38 -5.97
N PHE A 62 3.48 -4.86 -5.14
CA PHE A 62 4.47 -5.85 -5.54
C PHE A 62 3.81 -7.15 -6.03
N SER A 63 2.81 -7.66 -5.31
CA SER A 63 2.09 -8.89 -5.69
C SER A 63 1.31 -8.74 -7.00
N ALA A 64 0.78 -7.55 -7.28
CA ALA A 64 0.09 -7.28 -8.53
C ALA A 64 1.05 -7.21 -9.74
N LEU A 65 2.30 -6.81 -9.51
CA LEU A 65 3.33 -6.64 -10.54
C LEU A 65 4.23 -7.87 -10.71
N ASN A 66 4.26 -8.78 -9.73
CA ASN A 66 5.09 -9.99 -9.76
C ASN A 66 4.23 -11.26 -9.69
N LYS A 67 4.11 -11.93 -10.82
CA LYS A 67 3.29 -13.15 -10.97
C LYS A 67 3.78 -14.37 -10.17
N ASN A 68 5.00 -14.32 -9.66
CA ASN A 68 5.58 -15.40 -8.84
C ASN A 68 5.15 -15.30 -7.37
N VAL A 69 4.45 -14.24 -6.98
CA VAL A 69 3.85 -14.14 -5.66
C VAL A 69 2.59 -15.01 -5.61
N THR A 70 2.60 -15.99 -4.72
CA THR A 70 1.47 -16.92 -4.51
C THR A 70 0.58 -16.50 -3.35
N ARG A 71 1.13 -15.78 -2.38
CA ARG A 71 0.39 -15.26 -1.22
C ARG A 71 0.77 -13.82 -0.91
N CYS A 72 -0.23 -12.97 -0.76
CA CYS A 72 -0.08 -11.57 -0.34
C CYS A 72 -0.70 -11.38 1.04
N ILE A 73 0.06 -10.82 1.97
CA ILE A 73 -0.37 -10.54 3.33
C ILE A 73 -0.25 -9.04 3.57
N SER A 74 -1.38 -8.37 3.79
CA SER A 74 -1.43 -6.92 3.96
C SER A 74 -2.23 -6.54 5.21
N LEU A 75 -1.62 -5.76 6.09
CA LEU A 75 -2.25 -5.25 7.30
C LEU A 75 -2.40 -3.74 7.20
N TYR A 76 -3.63 -3.24 7.38
CA TYR A 76 -4.00 -1.80 7.31
C TYR A 76 -3.19 -1.00 6.28
N PRO A 77 -3.27 -1.33 4.97
CA PRO A 77 -2.42 -0.69 3.97
C PRO A 77 -2.67 0.81 3.82
N PHE A 78 -1.57 1.54 3.62
CA PHE A 78 -1.50 2.96 3.29
C PHE A 78 -1.47 3.16 1.76
N LEU A 79 -1.36 4.39 1.28
CA LEU A 79 -1.27 4.80 -0.14
C LEU A 79 -2.52 4.42 -0.95
N ALA A 80 -3.70 4.78 -0.44
CA ALA A 80 -4.94 4.46 -1.12
C ALA A 80 -5.98 5.59 -1.05
N ASN A 81 -6.84 5.64 -2.08
CA ASN A 81 -8.00 6.50 -2.15
C ASN A 81 -7.66 7.99 -2.04
N PHE A 82 -6.56 8.38 -2.64
CA PHE A 82 -5.98 9.72 -2.53
C PHE A 82 -6.95 10.84 -2.92
N GLN A 83 -7.69 10.67 -4.01
CA GLN A 83 -8.68 11.66 -4.44
C GLN A 83 -9.72 11.91 -3.36
N HIS A 84 -10.31 10.85 -2.81
CA HIS A 84 -11.31 10.96 -1.75
C HIS A 84 -10.76 11.59 -0.46
N ILE A 85 -9.54 11.22 -0.07
CA ILE A 85 -8.85 11.82 1.07
C ILE A 85 -8.62 13.31 0.86
N TYR A 86 -8.21 13.69 -0.34
CA TYR A 86 -7.99 15.09 -0.72
C TYR A 86 -9.29 15.90 -0.70
N GLU A 87 -10.36 15.37 -1.31
CA GLU A 87 -11.68 16.01 -1.39
C GLU A 87 -12.34 16.19 -0.01
N LYS A 88 -12.20 15.20 0.86
CA LYS A 88 -12.71 15.29 2.24
C LYS A 88 -11.89 16.18 3.16
N ASP A 89 -10.79 16.74 2.67
CA ASP A 89 -9.85 17.49 3.50
C ASP A 89 -9.35 16.69 4.73
N ASN A 90 -9.31 15.38 4.59
CA ASN A 90 -8.85 14.48 5.66
C ASN A 90 -7.32 14.50 5.73
N ARG A 91 -6.81 15.55 6.36
CA ARG A 91 -5.43 16.00 6.38
C ARG A 91 -4.66 15.49 7.59
N ILE A 92 -5.13 14.40 8.17
CA ILE A 92 -4.59 13.93 9.43
C ILE A 92 -3.48 12.90 9.17
N ASN A 93 -2.43 12.97 9.95
CA ASN A 93 -1.36 11.98 10.03
C ASN A 93 -0.66 11.71 8.68
N ALA A 94 -0.66 10.47 8.22
CA ALA A 94 0.10 10.03 7.04
C ALA A 94 -0.27 10.75 5.74
N TYR A 95 -1.54 11.18 5.60
CA TYR A 95 -2.00 11.94 4.43
C TYR A 95 -1.86 13.47 4.58
N GLY A 96 -1.44 13.95 5.74
CA GLY A 96 -1.31 15.40 6.02
C GLY A 96 -0.41 16.14 5.03
N GLU A 97 0.54 15.46 4.42
CA GLU A 97 1.45 16.03 3.43
C GLU A 97 0.72 16.53 2.16
N LEU A 98 -0.37 15.90 1.76
CA LEU A 98 -1.18 16.36 0.62
C LEU A 98 -1.75 17.74 0.87
N THR A 99 -2.15 18.03 2.12
CA THR A 99 -2.59 19.35 2.55
C THR A 99 -1.49 20.39 2.49
N HIS A 100 -0.33 20.05 3.02
CA HIS A 100 0.81 20.94 2.99
C HIS A 100 1.20 21.27 1.55
N HIS A 101 1.21 20.27 0.68
CA HIS A 101 1.46 20.48 -0.74
C HIS A 101 0.46 21.48 -1.34
N GLY A 102 -0.85 21.28 -1.12
CA GLY A 102 -1.88 22.21 -1.62
C GLY A 102 -1.72 23.64 -1.10
N ARG A 103 -1.35 23.79 0.18
CA ARG A 103 -1.22 25.12 0.81
C ARG A 103 0.07 25.87 0.45
N TRP A 104 1.16 25.17 0.25
CA TRP A 104 2.48 25.80 0.10
C TRP A 104 3.01 25.77 -1.33
N PHE A 105 2.70 24.75 -2.10
CA PHE A 105 3.25 24.53 -3.44
C PHE A 105 2.21 24.65 -4.56
N ASN A 106 0.93 24.44 -4.25
CA ASN A 106 -0.16 24.55 -5.21
C ASN A 106 -1.27 25.51 -4.72
N THR A 107 -0.89 26.68 -4.23
CA THR A 107 -1.77 27.67 -3.58
C THR A 107 -2.92 28.15 -4.47
N THR A 108 -2.75 28.15 -5.78
CA THR A 108 -3.77 28.53 -6.77
C THR A 108 -4.66 27.37 -7.22
N GLY A 109 -4.34 26.12 -6.81
CA GLY A 109 -5.01 24.91 -7.28
C GLY A 109 -4.74 24.54 -8.75
N LYS A 110 -3.88 25.28 -9.44
CA LYS A 110 -3.65 25.14 -10.89
C LYS A 110 -3.10 23.76 -11.28
N ASN A 111 -2.32 23.13 -10.40
CA ASN A 111 -1.71 21.83 -10.64
C ASN A 111 -2.47 20.67 -9.98
N THR A 112 -3.64 20.91 -9.40
CA THR A 112 -4.40 19.90 -8.62
C THR A 112 -4.68 18.64 -9.45
N GLU A 113 -5.15 18.80 -10.67
CA GLU A 113 -5.46 17.69 -11.55
C GLU A 113 -4.21 16.87 -11.87
N LYS A 114 -3.10 17.52 -12.18
CA LYS A 114 -1.83 16.83 -12.49
C LYS A 114 -1.33 16.01 -11.32
N PHE A 115 -1.30 16.56 -10.11
CA PHE A 115 -0.80 15.82 -8.97
C PHE A 115 -1.75 14.69 -8.53
N LEU A 116 -3.07 14.88 -8.63
CA LEU A 116 -4.03 13.79 -8.38
C LEU A 116 -3.88 12.66 -9.40
N ASN A 117 -3.62 12.97 -10.66
CA ASN A 117 -3.31 11.98 -11.67
C ASN A 117 -2.03 11.20 -11.35
N ASN A 118 -0.97 11.87 -10.89
CA ASN A 118 0.25 11.19 -10.48
C ASN A 118 0.00 10.26 -9.28
N LEU A 119 -0.76 10.70 -8.28
CA LEU A 119 -1.15 9.86 -7.15
C LEU A 119 -2.03 8.68 -7.56
N TYR A 120 -2.89 8.86 -8.57
CA TYR A 120 -3.74 7.79 -9.09
C TYR A 120 -2.91 6.59 -9.59
N TYR A 121 -1.77 6.83 -10.23
CA TYR A 121 -0.88 5.75 -10.68
C TYR A 121 -0.23 4.97 -9.52
N LEU A 122 -0.12 5.57 -8.35
CA LEU A 122 0.45 4.95 -7.14
C LEU A 122 -0.62 4.42 -6.18
N ASP A 123 -1.89 4.69 -6.46
CA ASP A 123 -2.99 4.29 -5.58
C ASP A 123 -3.11 2.76 -5.52
N THR A 124 -2.96 2.21 -4.31
CA THR A 124 -3.02 0.77 -4.04
C THR A 124 -4.32 0.12 -4.55
N ILE A 125 -5.42 0.87 -4.60
CA ILE A 125 -6.71 0.41 -5.13
C ILE A 125 -6.56 -0.07 -6.58
N ASN A 126 -5.77 0.63 -7.39
CA ASN A 126 -5.59 0.29 -8.80
C ASN A 126 -4.79 -1.01 -9.00
N PHE A 127 -3.95 -1.36 -8.04
CA PHE A 127 -3.20 -2.61 -8.05
C PHE A 127 -4.02 -3.78 -7.49
N ALA A 128 -4.85 -3.52 -6.49
CA ALA A 128 -5.64 -4.54 -5.80
C ALA A 128 -6.50 -5.39 -6.76
N LYS A 129 -7.12 -4.78 -7.76
CA LYS A 129 -7.91 -5.47 -8.80
C LYS A 129 -7.10 -6.42 -9.70
N ASN A 130 -5.78 -6.25 -9.75
CA ASN A 130 -4.88 -7.05 -10.59
C ASN A 130 -4.24 -8.22 -9.83
N LEU A 131 -4.48 -8.37 -8.54
CA LEU A 131 -3.97 -9.49 -7.75
C LEU A 131 -4.49 -10.82 -8.30
N LYS A 132 -3.57 -11.80 -8.41
CA LYS A 132 -3.87 -13.17 -8.85
C LYS A 132 -3.59 -14.20 -7.75
N CYS A 133 -2.83 -13.81 -6.73
CA CYS A 133 -2.48 -14.65 -5.59
C CYS A 133 -3.58 -14.67 -4.52
N SER A 134 -3.49 -15.61 -3.57
CA SER A 134 -4.33 -15.63 -2.37
C SER A 134 -3.96 -14.47 -1.45
N VAL A 135 -4.95 -13.81 -0.83
CA VAL A 135 -4.75 -12.62 -0.01
C VAL A 135 -5.26 -12.80 1.41
N LEU A 136 -4.40 -12.52 2.41
CA LEU A 136 -4.79 -12.29 3.79
C LEU A 136 -4.75 -10.78 4.08
N PHE A 137 -5.88 -10.21 4.47
CA PHE A 137 -6.03 -8.78 4.63
C PHE A 137 -6.50 -8.41 6.04
N GLY A 138 -5.72 -7.61 6.76
CA GLY A 138 -6.07 -7.10 8.09
C GLY A 138 -6.64 -5.69 8.02
N ILE A 139 -7.79 -5.47 8.67
CA ILE A 139 -8.50 -4.19 8.73
C ILE A 139 -8.60 -3.76 10.19
N THR A 140 -8.23 -2.51 10.49
CA THR A 140 -8.37 -1.88 11.80
C THR A 140 -9.42 -0.77 11.75
N ASN A 141 -10.36 -0.78 12.72
CA ASN A 141 -11.49 0.14 12.65
C ASN A 141 -11.19 1.54 13.21
N LEU A 142 -10.20 1.67 14.09
CA LEU A 142 -9.90 2.92 14.79
C LEU A 142 -8.64 3.60 14.26
N ASP A 143 -8.08 3.09 13.18
CA ASP A 143 -6.89 3.61 12.54
C ASP A 143 -7.17 5.00 11.93
N LYS A 144 -6.36 5.98 12.31
CA LYS A 144 -6.44 7.35 11.80
C LYS A 144 -5.36 7.64 10.75
N ASP A 145 -4.30 6.83 10.70
CA ASP A 145 -3.24 6.95 9.69
C ASP A 145 -3.65 6.31 8.37
N CYS A 146 -4.25 5.12 8.47
CA CYS A 146 -4.85 4.40 7.35
C CYS A 146 -6.36 4.25 7.61
N PRO A 147 -7.18 5.24 7.29
CA PRO A 147 -8.60 5.22 7.63
C PRO A 147 -9.30 3.94 7.14
N LYS A 148 -10.22 3.43 7.96
CA LYS A 148 -10.94 2.18 7.67
C LYS A 148 -11.54 2.16 6.26
N GLU A 149 -12.13 3.28 5.84
CA GLU A 149 -12.74 3.40 4.52
C GLU A 149 -11.75 3.19 3.37
N THR A 150 -10.48 3.59 3.53
CA THR A 150 -9.44 3.34 2.53
C THR A 150 -9.05 1.87 2.50
N GLN A 151 -8.93 1.24 3.68
CA GLN A 151 -8.64 -0.18 3.80
C GLN A 151 -9.74 -1.04 3.18
N GLU A 152 -11.01 -0.75 3.48
CA GLU A 152 -12.17 -1.45 2.92
C GLU A 152 -12.28 -1.26 1.41
N LYS A 153 -11.95 -0.07 0.90
CA LYS A 153 -11.95 0.20 -0.53
C LYS A 153 -10.93 -0.69 -1.25
N ILE A 154 -9.71 -0.79 -0.74
CA ILE A 154 -8.70 -1.70 -1.29
C ILE A 154 -9.21 -3.15 -1.26
N TYR A 155 -9.71 -3.61 -0.11
CA TYR A 155 -10.18 -4.99 0.06
C TYR A 155 -11.29 -5.33 -0.94
N ASN A 156 -12.22 -4.43 -1.16
CA ASN A 156 -13.35 -4.64 -2.07
C ASN A 156 -12.91 -4.82 -3.53
N GLU A 157 -11.85 -4.14 -3.96
CA GLU A 157 -11.31 -4.26 -5.32
C GLU A 157 -10.53 -5.56 -5.56
N ILE A 158 -10.13 -6.30 -4.52
CA ILE A 158 -9.46 -7.59 -4.71
C ILE A 158 -10.46 -8.60 -5.27
N THR A 159 -10.15 -9.19 -6.40
CA THR A 159 -11.00 -10.18 -7.09
C THR A 159 -10.52 -11.62 -6.94
N SER A 160 -9.26 -11.83 -6.55
CA SER A 160 -8.69 -13.14 -6.25
C SER A 160 -9.20 -13.69 -4.92
N ARG A 161 -8.84 -14.94 -4.59
CA ARG A 161 -9.15 -15.56 -3.29
C ARG A 161 -8.66 -14.66 -2.16
N LYS A 162 -9.56 -14.25 -1.27
CA LYS A 162 -9.22 -13.31 -0.19
C LYS A 162 -9.89 -13.68 1.13
N LYS A 163 -9.20 -13.39 2.23
CA LYS A 163 -9.67 -13.56 3.60
C LYS A 163 -9.40 -12.28 4.38
N SER A 164 -10.40 -11.75 5.08
CA SER A 164 -10.23 -10.59 5.93
C SER A 164 -10.17 -10.94 7.42
N CYS A 165 -9.37 -10.17 8.16
CA CYS A 165 -9.35 -10.15 9.62
C CYS A 165 -9.70 -8.73 10.08
N ILE A 166 -10.84 -8.56 10.76
CA ILE A 166 -11.33 -7.23 11.19
C ILE A 166 -11.07 -7.03 12.67
N TYR A 167 -10.32 -5.98 13.00
CA TYR A 167 -9.87 -5.61 14.33
C TYR A 167 -10.60 -4.34 14.82
N LYS A 168 -11.76 -4.53 15.47
CA LYS A 168 -12.70 -3.45 15.82
C LYS A 168 -12.17 -2.45 16.83
N LYS A 169 -11.21 -2.84 17.69
CA LYS A 169 -10.71 -2.04 18.82
C LYS A 169 -9.25 -1.60 18.64
N TYR A 170 -8.67 -1.81 17.45
CA TYR A 170 -7.28 -1.49 17.19
C TYR A 170 -7.15 -0.22 16.34
N TYR A 171 -6.11 0.53 16.66
CA TYR A 171 -5.61 1.70 15.95
C TYR A 171 -4.51 1.30 14.96
N HIS A 172 -3.59 2.23 14.66
CA HIS A 172 -2.39 1.96 13.86
C HIS A 172 -1.28 1.36 14.74
N GLU A 173 -1.37 0.09 15.04
CA GLU A 173 -0.52 -0.57 16.02
C GLU A 173 -0.25 -2.04 15.69
N ASN A 174 0.71 -2.64 16.37
CA ASN A 174 0.99 -4.06 16.21
C ASN A 174 -0.19 -4.91 16.72
N ILE A 175 -0.57 -5.92 15.95
CA ILE A 175 -1.68 -6.82 16.24
C ILE A 175 -1.16 -8.27 16.37
N PRO A 176 -0.83 -8.74 17.60
CA PRO A 176 -0.26 -10.08 17.80
C PRO A 176 -1.10 -11.20 17.20
N ASN A 177 -2.43 -11.13 17.31
CA ASN A 177 -3.34 -12.12 16.76
C ASN A 177 -3.28 -12.20 15.22
N PHE A 178 -2.84 -11.14 14.53
CA PHE A 178 -2.64 -11.19 13.08
C PHE A 178 -1.46 -12.10 12.71
N ASN A 179 -0.42 -12.14 13.53
CA ASN A 179 0.71 -13.05 13.32
C ASN A 179 0.28 -14.52 13.33
N ASP A 180 -0.64 -14.89 14.25
CA ASP A 180 -1.19 -16.26 14.28
C ASP A 180 -2.00 -16.57 13.01
N LYS A 181 -2.73 -15.56 12.49
CA LYS A 181 -3.45 -15.69 11.22
C LYS A 181 -2.50 -15.83 10.02
N ILE A 182 -1.35 -15.15 10.04
CA ILE A 182 -0.31 -15.31 9.01
C ILE A 182 0.17 -16.76 8.98
N VAL A 183 0.56 -17.32 10.13
CA VAL A 183 1.03 -18.70 10.21
C VAL A 183 -0.04 -19.66 9.67
N SER A 184 -1.29 -19.51 10.13
CA SER A 184 -2.39 -20.35 9.67
C SER A 184 -2.59 -20.25 8.15
N PHE A 185 -2.54 -19.03 7.60
CA PHE A 185 -2.72 -18.78 6.17
C PHE A 185 -1.58 -19.36 5.32
N LEU A 186 -0.35 -19.32 5.82
CA LEU A 186 0.81 -19.90 5.13
C LEU A 186 0.79 -21.43 5.13
N LEU A 187 0.17 -22.06 6.13
CA LEU A 187 0.03 -23.51 6.25
C LEU A 187 -1.22 -24.06 5.55
N GLU A 188 -2.14 -23.22 5.06
CA GLU A 188 -3.29 -23.67 4.27
C GLU A 188 -2.78 -24.30 2.96
N VAL A 189 -3.11 -25.57 2.73
CA VAL A 189 -2.89 -26.26 1.45
C VAL A 189 -3.96 -25.78 0.50
N GLU A 190 -3.58 -25.32 -0.67
CA GLU A 190 -4.50 -24.91 -1.74
C GLU A 190 -5.14 -26.08 -2.46
#